data_dcd6e48fda65a082c5c209704dadc80a
#
_entry.id   dcd6e48fda65a082c5c209704dadc80a
#
_cell.length_a   1.000
_cell.length_b   1.000
_cell.length_c   1.000
_cell.angle_alpha   90.00
_cell.angle_beta   90.00
_cell.angle_gamma   90.00
#
_symmetry.space_group_name_H-M   'P 1'
#
loop_
_entity.id
_entity.type
_entity.pdbx_description
1 polymer ?
#
loop_
_entity_poly.entity_id
_entity_poly.type
_entity_poly.pdbx_seq_one_letter_code
_entity_poly.pdbx_strand_id
1 'polypeptide(L)'
;MRFFIIASLLLAAPGIVAAQFPSEVQPGTRVRVWIPEAARQNEGPYRRQLLRGNVESVDGSTLRLRIPGSANALAIPRASVRRLDISRGVDRGASMIERAAGGAIGGAITFALMNDPKRTGGPHYKRDWRAAGVGASWGAGIGAVIGLIFPHESWRRVIH
;
A
#
# COMPACT_ATOMS: atom_id res chain seq x y z
N MET A 1 58.65 36.10 -29.96
CA MET A 1 58.15 34.85 -29.34
C MET A 1 56.75 35.10 -28.78
N ARG A 2 55.73 34.57 -29.43
CA ARG A 2 54.32 34.75 -29.03
C ARG A 2 53.84 33.35 -28.61
N PHE A 3 53.60 33.16 -27.33
CA PHE A 3 53.01 31.93 -26.76
C PHE A 3 51.49 31.95 -26.94
N PHE A 4 50.97 31.06 -27.75
CA PHE A 4 49.53 30.74 -27.82
C PHE A 4 49.19 29.75 -26.75
N ILE A 5 48.44 30.20 -25.74
CA ILE A 5 47.84 29.33 -24.73
C ILE A 5 46.48 28.87 -25.29
N ILE A 6 46.40 27.62 -25.71
CA ILE A 6 45.15 26.96 -26.11
C ILE A 6 44.49 26.48 -24.83
N ALA A 7 43.49 27.20 -24.34
CA ALA A 7 42.63 26.78 -23.28
C ALA A 7 41.63 25.72 -23.78
N SER A 8 41.92 24.44 -23.55
CA SER A 8 40.97 23.35 -23.84
C SER A 8 39.83 23.39 -22.83
N LEU A 9 38.68 23.93 -23.25
CA LEU A 9 37.44 23.93 -22.51
C LEU A 9 36.85 22.47 -22.56
N LEU A 10 37.09 21.66 -21.53
CA LEU A 10 36.42 20.37 -21.35
C LEU A 10 34.93 20.68 -21.09
N LEU A 11 34.07 20.52 -22.09
CA LEU A 11 32.63 20.44 -21.89
C LEU A 11 32.33 19.13 -21.15
N ALA A 12 32.16 19.22 -19.85
CA ALA A 12 31.54 18.14 -19.06
C ALA A 12 30.07 18.04 -19.49
N ALA A 13 29.76 17.11 -20.38
CA ALA A 13 28.39 16.77 -20.71
C ALA A 13 27.69 16.30 -19.42
N PRO A 14 26.55 16.88 -19.01
CA PRO A 14 25.81 16.36 -17.88
C PRO A 14 25.38 14.93 -18.24
N GLY A 15 26.02 13.96 -17.59
CA GLY A 15 25.60 12.56 -17.69
C GLY A 15 24.14 12.48 -17.27
N ILE A 16 23.25 12.10 -18.19
CA ILE A 16 21.86 11.78 -17.86
C ILE A 16 21.91 10.58 -16.93
N VAL A 17 21.87 10.83 -15.63
CA VAL A 17 21.68 9.76 -14.63
C VAL A 17 20.29 9.22 -14.88
N ALA A 18 20.19 8.14 -15.65
CA ALA A 18 18.95 7.42 -15.83
C ALA A 18 18.42 7.05 -14.45
N ALA A 19 17.23 7.51 -14.11
CA ALA A 19 16.60 7.23 -12.84
C ALA A 19 16.47 5.72 -12.69
N GLN A 20 17.27 5.13 -11.78
CA GLN A 20 17.29 3.70 -11.53
C GLN A 20 16.21 3.32 -10.50
N PHE A 21 15.79 2.08 -10.51
CA PHE A 21 14.95 1.55 -9.47
C PHE A 21 15.75 1.37 -8.17
N PRO A 22 15.14 1.58 -6.99
CA PRO A 22 15.78 1.32 -5.71
C PRO A 22 16.26 -0.13 -5.62
N SER A 23 17.42 -0.37 -4.98
CA SER A 23 18.02 -1.69 -4.80
C SER A 23 17.12 -2.70 -4.06
N GLU A 24 16.12 -2.20 -3.36
CA GLU A 24 15.12 -3.01 -2.65
C GLU A 24 14.11 -3.69 -3.60
N VAL A 25 14.01 -3.23 -4.84
CA VAL A 25 13.14 -3.82 -5.87
C VAL A 25 13.88 -4.97 -6.51
N GLN A 26 13.72 -6.16 -5.96
CA GLN A 26 14.42 -7.37 -6.42
C GLN A 26 13.42 -8.34 -7.10
N PRO A 27 13.91 -9.26 -7.95
CA PRO A 27 13.10 -10.34 -8.50
C PRO A 27 12.40 -11.14 -7.38
N GLY A 28 11.13 -11.47 -7.59
CA GLY A 28 10.28 -12.12 -6.59
C GLY A 28 9.57 -11.16 -5.63
N THR A 29 10.01 -9.90 -5.53
CA THR A 29 9.35 -8.91 -4.67
C THR A 29 7.95 -8.58 -5.16
N ARG A 30 6.97 -8.61 -4.27
CA ARG A 30 5.61 -8.18 -4.58
C ARG A 30 5.49 -6.66 -4.49
N VAL A 31 4.96 -6.04 -5.55
CA VAL A 31 4.90 -4.58 -5.65
C VAL A 31 3.54 -4.08 -6.10
N ARG A 32 3.27 -2.80 -5.76
CA ARG A 32 2.20 -1.98 -6.32
C ARG A 32 2.83 -0.84 -7.09
N VAL A 33 2.42 -0.69 -8.35
CA VAL A 33 2.95 0.35 -9.24
C VAL A 33 1.81 1.21 -9.72
N TRP A 34 1.94 2.53 -9.57
CA TRP A 34 1.02 3.53 -10.14
C TRP A 34 1.64 4.12 -11.39
N ILE A 35 0.95 3.94 -12.51
CA ILE A 35 1.34 4.46 -13.82
C ILE A 35 0.33 5.52 -14.24
N PRO A 36 0.76 6.67 -14.81
CA PRO A 36 -0.15 7.63 -15.42
C PRO A 36 -0.87 7.01 -16.63
N GLU A 37 -2.10 7.42 -16.86
CA GLU A 37 -2.98 6.93 -17.93
C GLU A 37 -2.36 7.03 -19.34
N ALA A 38 -1.54 8.06 -19.59
CA ALA A 38 -0.89 8.31 -20.87
C ALA A 38 0.18 7.29 -21.27
N ALA A 39 0.67 6.45 -20.38
CA ALA A 39 1.72 5.47 -20.67
C ALA A 39 1.22 4.21 -21.37
N ARG A 40 -0.09 4.09 -21.59
CA ARG A 40 -0.74 2.94 -22.22
C ARG A 40 -1.54 3.34 -23.47
N GLN A 41 -0.84 3.73 -24.52
CA GLN A 41 -1.51 4.06 -25.80
C GLN A 41 -2.16 2.86 -26.52
N ASN A 42 -1.95 1.62 -26.08
CA ASN A 42 -2.37 0.43 -26.84
C ASN A 42 -3.42 -0.46 -26.17
N GLU A 43 -3.91 -0.18 -24.95
CA GLU A 43 -4.88 -1.04 -24.29
C GLU A 43 -5.96 -0.24 -23.55
N GLY A 44 -7.05 0.12 -24.23
CA GLY A 44 -8.33 0.53 -23.66
C GLY A 44 -8.37 1.68 -22.64
N PRO A 45 -9.55 2.18 -22.26
CA PRO A 45 -9.71 3.33 -21.37
C PRO A 45 -9.49 2.94 -19.91
N TYR A 46 -8.27 2.96 -19.42
CA TYR A 46 -7.96 2.70 -18.02
C TYR A 46 -7.54 3.97 -17.28
N ARG A 47 -8.41 4.43 -16.40
CA ARG A 47 -8.13 5.43 -15.37
C ARG A 47 -7.01 4.93 -14.47
N ARG A 48 -6.10 5.84 -14.00
CA ARG A 48 -5.00 5.63 -13.02
C ARG A 48 -4.83 4.17 -12.58
N GLN A 49 -4.04 3.39 -13.28
CA GLN A 49 -3.98 1.96 -12.97
C GLN A 49 -3.00 1.69 -11.85
N LEU A 50 -3.54 1.16 -10.78
CA LEU A 50 -2.80 0.44 -9.77
C LEU A 50 -2.52 -0.97 -10.31
N LEU A 51 -1.29 -1.24 -10.70
CA LEU A 51 -0.83 -2.57 -11.06
C LEU A 51 -0.28 -3.27 -9.82
N ARG A 52 -0.71 -4.49 -9.58
CA ARG A 52 -0.18 -5.35 -8.51
C ARG A 52 0.42 -6.59 -9.14
N GLY A 53 1.63 -6.97 -8.74
CA GLY A 53 2.29 -8.14 -9.27
C GLY A 53 3.59 -8.44 -8.57
N ASN A 54 4.26 -9.47 -9.07
CA ASN A 54 5.60 -9.83 -8.62
C ASN A 54 6.63 -9.34 -9.63
N VAL A 55 7.72 -8.80 -9.12
CA VAL A 55 8.86 -8.40 -9.95
C VAL A 55 9.47 -9.65 -10.57
N GLU A 56 9.54 -9.71 -11.88
CA GLU A 56 10.23 -10.76 -12.60
C GLU A 56 11.70 -10.44 -12.78
N SER A 57 11.98 -9.21 -13.23
CA SER A 57 13.35 -8.68 -13.35
C SER A 57 13.35 -7.16 -13.28
N VAL A 58 14.48 -6.60 -12.90
CA VAL A 58 14.76 -5.17 -12.94
C VAL A 58 16.01 -4.98 -13.81
N ASP A 59 15.86 -4.26 -14.90
CA ASP A 59 16.94 -3.95 -15.83
C ASP A 59 17.12 -2.43 -15.89
N GLY A 60 18.07 -1.93 -15.06
CA GLY A 60 18.38 -0.51 -14.98
C GLY A 60 17.16 0.40 -14.86
N SER A 61 16.61 0.82 -15.97
CA SER A 61 15.45 1.72 -16.05
C SER A 61 14.11 1.03 -16.33
N THR A 62 14.07 -0.30 -16.44
CA THR A 62 12.84 -1.05 -16.78
C THR A 62 12.52 -2.10 -15.73
N LEU A 63 11.28 -2.10 -15.25
CA LEU A 63 10.73 -3.09 -14.35
C LEU A 63 9.86 -4.07 -15.13
N ARG A 64 10.16 -5.35 -15.10
CA ARG A 64 9.28 -6.40 -15.61
C ARG A 64 8.39 -6.90 -14.48
N LEU A 65 7.09 -6.70 -14.62
CA LEU A 65 6.08 -7.04 -13.63
C LEU A 65 5.19 -8.18 -14.12
N ARG A 66 5.18 -9.29 -13.40
CA ARG A 66 4.25 -10.38 -13.63
C ARG A 66 2.95 -10.13 -12.87
N ILE A 67 1.89 -9.85 -13.61
CA ILE A 67 0.55 -9.59 -13.05
C ILE A 67 -0.17 -10.94 -12.92
N PRO A 68 -0.82 -11.23 -11.78
CA PRO A 68 -1.62 -12.44 -11.63
C PRO A 68 -2.71 -12.52 -12.71
N GLY A 69 -2.81 -13.67 -13.38
CA GLY A 69 -3.76 -13.89 -14.47
C GLY A 69 -3.28 -13.43 -15.85
N SER A 70 -2.10 -12.83 -15.97
CA SER A 70 -1.48 -12.49 -17.26
C SER A 70 -0.43 -13.52 -17.65
N ALA A 71 -0.46 -13.98 -18.89
CA ALA A 71 0.54 -14.91 -19.42
C ALA A 71 1.93 -14.23 -19.57
N ASN A 72 1.95 -12.94 -19.88
CA ASN A 72 3.17 -12.19 -20.17
C ASN A 72 3.48 -11.18 -19.06
N ALA A 73 4.78 -11.00 -18.80
CA ALA A 73 5.24 -9.93 -17.92
C ALA A 73 5.14 -8.58 -18.63
N LEU A 74 4.68 -7.58 -17.90
CA LEU A 74 4.57 -6.21 -18.40
C LEU A 74 5.87 -5.46 -18.13
N ALA A 75 6.47 -4.90 -19.19
CA ALA A 75 7.64 -4.03 -19.08
C ALA A 75 7.21 -2.58 -18.76
N ILE A 76 7.69 -2.04 -17.66
CA ILE A 76 7.33 -0.71 -17.16
C ILE A 76 8.60 0.13 -17.08
N PRO A 77 8.74 1.17 -17.91
CA PRO A 77 9.87 2.11 -17.82
C PRO A 77 9.81 2.89 -16.49
N ARG A 78 10.96 3.11 -15.87
CA ARG A 78 11.08 3.89 -14.63
C ARG A 78 10.45 5.28 -14.74
N ALA A 79 10.61 5.93 -15.89
CA ALA A 79 10.03 7.25 -16.16
C ALA A 79 8.49 7.27 -16.08
N SER A 80 7.83 6.13 -16.33
CA SER A 80 6.37 5.98 -16.26
C SER A 80 5.88 5.66 -14.84
N VAL A 81 6.78 5.37 -13.89
CA VAL A 81 6.38 5.01 -12.52
C VAL A 81 6.25 6.28 -11.68
N ARG A 82 5.03 6.62 -11.30
CA ARG A 82 4.72 7.72 -10.38
C ARG A 82 4.94 7.35 -8.93
N ARG A 83 4.53 6.14 -8.59
CA ARG A 83 4.66 5.62 -7.23
C ARG A 83 4.89 4.13 -7.29
N LEU A 84 5.75 3.63 -6.41
CA LEU A 84 6.00 2.21 -6.21
C LEU A 84 6.02 1.90 -4.71
N ASP A 85 5.20 0.94 -4.33
CA ASP A 85 5.19 0.40 -2.96
C ASP A 85 5.64 -1.07 -3.02
N ILE A 86 6.47 -1.47 -2.06
CA ILE A 86 6.93 -2.86 -1.87
C ILE A 86 6.12 -3.49 -0.75
N SER A 87 5.70 -4.73 -0.95
CA SER A 87 5.09 -5.53 0.11
C SER A 87 6.12 -5.90 1.17
N ARG A 88 5.77 -5.66 2.43
CA ARG A 88 6.50 -6.17 3.60
C ARG A 88 6.03 -7.56 4.03
N GLY A 89 5.09 -8.11 3.24
CA GLY A 89 4.43 -9.36 3.58
C GLY A 89 3.18 -9.16 4.40
N VAL A 90 2.65 -10.28 4.86
CA VAL A 90 1.42 -10.34 5.64
C VAL A 90 1.78 -10.40 7.12
N ASP A 91 1.47 -9.34 7.87
CA ASP A 91 1.62 -9.29 9.31
C ASP A 91 0.29 -9.67 9.98
N ARG A 92 0.19 -10.92 10.40
CA ARG A 92 -0.99 -11.44 11.10
C ARG A 92 -1.20 -10.82 12.48
N GLY A 93 -0.09 -10.55 13.19
CA GLY A 93 -0.14 -9.95 14.51
C GLY A 93 -0.68 -8.52 14.47
N ALA A 94 -0.14 -7.68 13.61
CA ALA A 94 -0.61 -6.32 13.44
C ALA A 94 -2.07 -6.29 12.96
N SER A 95 -2.44 -7.15 12.00
CA SER A 95 -3.82 -7.27 11.50
C SER A 95 -4.80 -7.70 12.57
N MET A 96 -4.40 -8.61 13.45
CA MET A 96 -5.22 -9.06 14.59
C MET A 96 -5.47 -7.92 15.58
N ILE A 97 -4.41 -7.20 15.97
CA ILE A 97 -4.51 -6.10 16.93
C ILE A 97 -5.37 -4.96 16.37
N GLU A 98 -5.16 -4.56 15.14
CA GLU A 98 -5.93 -3.48 14.49
C GLU A 98 -7.41 -3.82 14.41
N ARG A 99 -7.76 -5.04 14.00
CA ARG A 99 -9.14 -5.48 13.90
C ARG A 99 -9.79 -5.73 15.25
N ALA A 100 -9.01 -6.18 16.25
CA ALA A 100 -9.49 -6.29 17.62
C ALA A 100 -9.86 -4.91 18.19
N ALA A 101 -9.01 -3.90 17.98
CA ALA A 101 -9.29 -2.53 18.41
C ALA A 101 -10.55 -1.95 17.73
N GLY A 102 -10.65 -2.11 16.41
CA GLY A 102 -11.84 -1.70 15.65
C GLY A 102 -13.11 -2.41 16.10
N GLY A 103 -13.02 -3.73 16.34
CA GLY A 103 -14.12 -4.54 16.85
C GLY A 103 -14.54 -4.12 18.26
N ALA A 104 -13.58 -3.83 19.16
CA ALA A 104 -13.86 -3.35 20.51
C ALA A 104 -14.67 -2.04 20.48
N ILE A 105 -14.25 -1.07 19.67
CA ILE A 105 -14.94 0.21 19.52
C ILE A 105 -16.34 0.00 18.93
N GLY A 106 -16.46 -0.74 17.85
CA GLY A 106 -17.75 -1.03 17.21
C GLY A 106 -18.70 -1.79 18.13
N GLY A 107 -18.19 -2.79 18.83
CA GLY A 107 -18.95 -3.57 19.81
C GLY A 107 -19.43 -2.71 20.98
N ALA A 108 -18.58 -1.87 21.55
CA ALA A 108 -18.95 -0.95 22.63
C ALA A 108 -20.07 -0.01 22.22
N ILE A 109 -19.96 0.60 21.03
CA ILE A 109 -20.99 1.52 20.49
C ILE A 109 -22.30 0.77 20.27
N THR A 110 -22.27 -0.38 19.61
CA THR A 110 -23.46 -1.18 19.29
C THR A 110 -24.21 -1.57 20.56
N PHE A 111 -23.50 -2.11 21.55
CA PHE A 111 -24.13 -2.50 22.82
C PHE A 111 -24.65 -1.31 23.63
N ALA A 112 -23.91 -0.19 23.61
CA ALA A 112 -24.39 1.04 24.27
C ALA A 112 -25.68 1.57 23.62
N LEU A 113 -25.81 1.49 22.29
CA LEU A 113 -27.00 1.92 21.57
C LEU A 113 -28.17 0.94 21.74
N MET A 114 -27.92 -0.37 21.76
CA MET A 114 -28.96 -1.40 21.96
C MET A 114 -29.55 -1.36 23.36
N ASN A 115 -28.74 -1.02 24.36
CA ASN A 115 -29.15 -0.93 25.74
C ASN A 115 -29.46 0.51 26.18
N ASP A 116 -29.83 1.40 25.24
CA ASP A 116 -30.30 2.75 25.57
C ASP A 116 -31.70 2.68 26.19
N PRO A 117 -31.86 3.07 27.46
CA PRO A 117 -33.15 3.01 28.19
C PRO A 117 -34.27 3.85 27.52
N LYS A 118 -33.89 4.89 26.74
CA LYS A 118 -34.88 5.68 25.98
C LYS A 118 -35.57 4.88 24.88
N ARG A 119 -34.90 3.87 24.34
CA ARG A 119 -35.47 2.98 23.32
C ARG A 119 -36.29 1.85 23.94
N THR A 120 -35.98 1.46 25.18
CA THR A 120 -36.64 0.37 25.87
C THR A 120 -37.73 0.81 26.85
N GLY A 121 -37.99 2.12 26.98
CA GLY A 121 -39.09 2.67 27.79
C GLY A 121 -38.89 2.58 29.31
N GLY A 122 -37.67 2.38 29.78
CA GLY A 122 -37.35 2.25 31.21
C GLY A 122 -37.21 3.62 31.91
N PRO A 123 -37.70 3.73 33.22
CA PRO A 123 -37.74 5.00 33.95
C PRO A 123 -36.43 5.52 34.52
N HIS A 124 -35.33 4.76 34.45
CA HIS A 124 -34.04 5.14 35.04
C HIS A 124 -32.91 5.12 34.04
N TYR A 125 -32.53 6.32 33.60
CA TYR A 125 -31.40 6.55 32.72
C TYR A 125 -30.07 6.45 33.49
N LYS A 126 -29.55 5.25 33.65
CA LYS A 126 -28.12 5.07 33.96
C LYS A 126 -27.48 4.43 32.73
N ARG A 127 -26.59 5.19 32.10
CA ARG A 127 -25.75 4.69 30.97
C ARG A 127 -25.01 3.45 31.48
N ASP A 128 -25.40 2.28 31.02
CA ASP A 128 -24.81 1.05 31.48
C ASP A 128 -23.45 0.81 30.82
N TRP A 129 -22.41 1.34 31.48
CA TRP A 129 -21.03 1.13 31.05
C TRP A 129 -20.63 -0.33 31.04
N ARG A 130 -21.32 -1.17 31.77
CA ARG A 130 -21.08 -2.64 31.78
C ARG A 130 -21.51 -3.22 30.43
N ALA A 131 -22.62 -2.79 29.86
CA ALA A 131 -23.07 -3.21 28.55
C ALA A 131 -22.05 -2.81 27.45
N ALA A 132 -21.53 -1.59 27.50
CA ALA A 132 -20.46 -1.16 26.59
C ALA A 132 -19.19 -2.02 26.75
N GLY A 133 -18.80 -2.36 27.99
CA GLY A 133 -17.67 -3.23 28.28
C GLY A 133 -17.84 -4.66 27.73
N VAL A 134 -19.01 -5.24 27.88
CA VAL A 134 -19.34 -6.55 27.28
C VAL A 134 -19.27 -6.48 25.76
N GLY A 135 -19.87 -5.44 25.15
CA GLY A 135 -19.80 -5.23 23.71
C GLY A 135 -18.38 -5.06 23.19
N ALA A 136 -17.54 -4.31 23.93
CA ALA A 136 -16.13 -4.14 23.59
C ALA A 136 -15.38 -5.49 23.59
N SER A 137 -15.59 -6.32 24.63
CA SER A 137 -14.91 -7.61 24.75
C SER A 137 -15.30 -8.58 23.63
N TRP A 138 -16.58 -8.69 23.32
CA TRP A 138 -17.05 -9.51 22.20
C TRP A 138 -16.56 -9.00 20.87
N GLY A 139 -16.66 -7.69 20.65
CA GLY A 139 -16.19 -7.05 19.43
C GLY A 139 -14.67 -7.23 19.23
N ALA A 140 -13.88 -7.11 20.30
CA ALA A 140 -12.44 -7.36 20.25
C ALA A 140 -12.13 -8.81 19.88
N GLY A 141 -12.82 -9.77 20.51
CA GLY A 141 -12.62 -11.19 20.21
C GLY A 141 -12.94 -11.53 18.75
N ILE A 142 -14.08 -11.10 18.25
CA ILE A 142 -14.49 -11.31 16.85
C ILE A 142 -13.51 -10.61 15.90
N GLY A 143 -13.14 -9.36 16.19
CA GLY A 143 -12.18 -8.59 15.39
C GLY A 143 -10.81 -9.27 15.32
N ALA A 144 -10.31 -9.81 16.46
CA ALA A 144 -9.05 -10.54 16.50
C ALA A 144 -9.08 -11.79 15.61
N VAL A 145 -10.15 -12.58 15.69
CA VAL A 145 -10.32 -13.79 14.86
C VAL A 145 -10.36 -13.43 13.39
N ILE A 146 -11.12 -12.39 13.00
CA ILE A 146 -11.17 -11.91 11.63
C ILE A 146 -9.78 -11.41 11.17
N GLY A 147 -9.04 -10.72 12.03
CA GLY A 147 -7.68 -10.25 11.72
C GLY A 147 -6.69 -11.39 11.50
N LEU A 148 -6.86 -12.50 12.23
CA LEU A 148 -6.02 -13.69 12.07
C LEU A 148 -6.33 -14.45 10.78
N ILE A 149 -7.64 -14.60 10.44
CA ILE A 149 -8.09 -15.34 9.27
C ILE A 149 -7.88 -14.55 7.98
N PHE A 150 -8.13 -13.24 8.02
CA PHE A 150 -8.02 -12.32 6.88
C PHE A 150 -6.97 -11.22 7.13
N PRO A 151 -5.70 -11.59 7.27
CA PRO A 151 -4.66 -10.59 7.50
C PRO A 151 -4.49 -9.71 6.28
N HIS A 152 -4.13 -8.45 6.50
CA HIS A 152 -3.83 -7.54 5.40
C HIS A 152 -2.33 -7.49 5.12
N GLU A 153 -2.00 -7.22 3.87
CA GLU A 153 -0.64 -7.04 3.40
C GLU A 153 -0.17 -5.62 3.70
N SER A 154 0.95 -5.49 4.40
CA SER A 154 1.55 -4.19 4.68
C SER A 154 2.43 -3.73 3.51
N TRP A 155 2.41 -2.42 3.22
CA TRP A 155 3.08 -1.84 2.07
C TRP A 155 3.98 -0.70 2.48
N ARG A 156 5.21 -0.68 1.95
CA ARG A 156 6.15 0.42 2.13
C ARG A 156 6.37 1.14 0.81
N ARG A 157 6.21 2.45 0.83
CA ARG A 157 6.50 3.30 -0.34
C ARG A 157 8.00 3.43 -0.52
N VAL A 158 8.48 3.25 -1.76
CA VAL A 158 9.89 3.39 -2.15
C VAL A 158 10.11 4.43 -3.24
N ILE A 159 9.07 4.77 -4.02
CA ILE A 159 9.11 5.83 -5.03
C ILE A 159 7.92 6.76 -4.78
N HIS A 160 8.20 8.04 -4.72
CA HIS A 160 7.24 9.14 -4.49
C HIS A 160 6.95 9.87 -5.79
#